data_50ba9c413f5c9bb4bffcf155d2f15a44
#
_entry.id   50ba9c413f5c9bb4bffcf155d2f15a44
#
_cell.length_a   1.000
_cell.length_b   1.000
_cell.length_c   1.000
_cell.angle_alpha   90.00
_cell.angle_beta   90.00
_cell.angle_gamma   90.00
#
_symmetry.space_group_name_H-M   'P 1'
#
loop_
_entity.id
_entity.type
_entity.pdbx_description
1 polymer ?
#
loop_
_entity_poly.entity_id
_entity_poly.type
_entity_poly.pdbx_seq_one_letter_code
_entity_poly.pdbx_strand_id
1 'polypeptide(L)'
;MARLHLLAHLATMLLVSFPARAQEAITFHCTFKAVYETAESDNPTKSNFEKQFVGHGIDVFVTDKPTAKVIGDVFTITKQASDYVVSQRGSKRRDWVLFRTDHGSVSGTITETITVIHIRTWNESLRFTFAWGSIMAVGTCEQVK
;
A
#
# COMPACT_ATOMS: atom_id res chain seq x y z
N MET A 1 -41.29 -35.03 -53.04
CA MET A 1 -40.81 -35.42 -51.73
C MET A 1 -39.40 -34.89 -51.53
N ALA A 2 -39.26 -33.73 -50.92
CA ALA A 2 -38.00 -33.06 -50.70
C ALA A 2 -37.54 -33.38 -49.27
N ARG A 3 -36.37 -33.99 -49.11
CA ARG A 3 -35.72 -34.25 -47.83
C ARG A 3 -34.90 -33.04 -47.43
N LEU A 4 -35.35 -32.37 -46.41
CA LEU A 4 -34.68 -31.25 -45.77
C LEU A 4 -33.56 -31.80 -44.86
N HIS A 5 -32.31 -31.64 -45.26
CA HIS A 5 -31.17 -31.94 -44.39
C HIS A 5 -30.88 -30.73 -43.49
N LEU A 6 -31.28 -30.87 -42.25
CA LEU A 6 -30.97 -29.91 -41.19
C LEU A 6 -29.54 -30.17 -40.70
N LEU A 7 -28.60 -29.36 -41.20
CA LEU A 7 -27.21 -29.34 -40.72
C LEU A 7 -27.17 -28.54 -39.37
N ALA A 8 -27.18 -29.28 -38.29
CA ALA A 8 -26.91 -28.72 -36.97
C ALA A 8 -25.40 -28.41 -36.86
N HIS A 9 -25.03 -27.14 -37.00
CA HIS A 9 -23.68 -26.70 -36.67
C HIS A 9 -23.56 -26.58 -35.15
N LEU A 10 -22.94 -27.59 -34.53
CA LEU A 10 -22.53 -27.57 -33.16
C LEU A 10 -21.31 -26.64 -33.04
N ALA A 11 -21.57 -25.36 -32.73
CA ALA A 11 -20.53 -24.42 -32.40
C ALA A 11 -19.96 -24.77 -31.04
N THR A 12 -18.89 -25.56 -31.01
CA THR A 12 -18.12 -25.84 -29.81
C THR A 12 -17.37 -24.57 -29.41
N MET A 13 -17.96 -23.74 -28.58
CA MET A 13 -17.23 -22.64 -27.91
C MET A 13 -16.13 -23.26 -27.04
N LEU A 14 -14.92 -23.29 -27.55
CA LEU A 14 -13.72 -23.49 -26.75
C LEU A 14 -13.59 -22.29 -25.79
N LEU A 15 -14.12 -22.45 -24.59
CA LEU A 15 -13.80 -21.58 -23.45
C LEU A 15 -12.32 -21.78 -23.14
N VAL A 16 -11.48 -20.96 -23.77
CA VAL A 16 -10.08 -20.83 -23.39
C VAL A 16 -10.06 -20.18 -22.02
N SER A 17 -10.10 -21.01 -20.98
CA SER A 17 -9.85 -20.59 -19.61
C SER A 17 -8.40 -20.13 -19.55
N PHE A 18 -8.16 -18.82 -19.74
CA PHE A 18 -6.86 -18.25 -19.39
C PHE A 18 -6.70 -18.48 -17.90
N PRO A 19 -5.64 -19.19 -17.44
CA PRO A 19 -5.36 -19.27 -16.04
C PRO A 19 -5.18 -17.84 -15.54
N ALA A 20 -6.06 -17.39 -14.65
CA ALA A 20 -5.88 -16.13 -13.96
C ALA A 20 -4.50 -16.23 -13.29
N ARG A 21 -3.50 -15.57 -13.86
CA ARG A 21 -2.17 -15.50 -13.29
C ARG A 21 -2.34 -14.85 -11.95
N ALA A 22 -2.27 -15.63 -10.88
CA ALA A 22 -2.22 -15.09 -9.54
C ALA A 22 -1.07 -14.09 -9.52
N GLN A 23 -1.39 -12.82 -9.34
CA GLN A 23 -0.37 -11.78 -9.31
C GLN A 23 0.48 -12.07 -8.08
N GLU A 24 1.78 -12.31 -8.28
CA GLU A 24 2.71 -12.60 -7.18
C GLU A 24 2.60 -11.51 -6.13
N ALA A 25 2.57 -11.92 -4.87
CA ALA A 25 2.62 -10.98 -3.76
C ALA A 25 3.92 -10.18 -3.85
N ILE A 26 3.80 -8.87 -3.73
CA ILE A 26 4.94 -7.97 -3.73
C ILE A 26 5.18 -7.54 -2.29
N THR A 27 6.41 -7.66 -1.82
CA THR A 27 6.83 -7.19 -0.50
C THR A 27 7.80 -6.03 -0.67
N PHE A 28 7.54 -4.94 0.04
CA PHE A 28 8.47 -3.83 0.16
C PHE A 28 8.99 -3.78 1.60
N HIS A 29 10.29 -3.79 1.76
CA HIS A 29 10.96 -3.47 3.02
C HIS A 29 11.39 -2.00 2.98
N CYS A 30 10.81 -1.16 3.84
CA CYS A 30 11.00 0.28 3.82
C CYS A 30 11.66 0.76 5.11
N THR A 31 12.73 1.52 5.03
CA THR A 31 13.47 2.08 6.17
C THR A 31 13.31 3.60 6.22
N PHE A 32 12.95 4.12 7.37
CA PHE A 32 12.82 5.56 7.61
C PHE A 32 14.19 6.24 7.70
N LYS A 33 14.32 7.39 7.05
CA LYS A 33 15.55 8.20 6.99
C LYS A 33 15.41 9.58 7.64
N ALA A 34 14.20 10.15 7.62
CA ALA A 34 13.93 11.44 8.23
C ALA A 34 12.45 11.55 8.63
N VAL A 35 12.18 12.35 9.64
CA VAL A 35 10.84 12.63 10.15
C VAL A 35 10.68 14.12 10.35
N TYR A 36 9.56 14.64 9.90
CA TYR A 36 9.18 16.04 9.97
C TYR A 36 7.83 16.18 10.69
N GLU A 37 7.64 17.30 11.34
CA GLU A 37 6.39 17.66 11.98
C GLU A 37 5.86 18.94 11.34
N THR A 38 4.59 18.94 10.95
CA THR A 38 3.95 20.07 10.26
C THR A 38 2.98 20.83 11.16
N ALA A 39 2.98 20.53 12.47
CA ALA A 39 2.09 21.19 13.40
C ALA A 39 2.48 22.67 13.56
N GLU A 40 1.57 23.56 13.27
CA GLU A 40 1.60 25.00 13.59
C GLU A 40 2.51 25.93 12.76
N SER A 41 3.34 25.44 11.85
CA SER A 41 4.13 26.32 10.99
C SER A 41 4.07 25.92 9.52
N ASP A 42 4.16 26.91 8.62
CA ASP A 42 4.22 26.68 7.18
C ASP A 42 5.50 25.92 6.74
N ASN A 43 6.46 25.78 7.64
CA ASN A 43 7.71 25.07 7.40
C ASN A 43 7.79 23.79 8.23
N PRO A 44 7.98 22.61 7.58
CA PRO A 44 8.21 21.37 8.29
C PRO A 44 9.46 21.47 9.17
N THR A 45 9.32 21.16 10.44
CA THR A 45 10.42 21.08 11.39
C THR A 45 10.83 19.65 11.65
N LYS A 46 12.07 19.43 12.11
CA LYS A 46 12.55 18.11 12.50
C LYS A 46 11.74 17.63 13.70
N SER A 47 11.13 16.47 13.59
CA SER A 47 10.21 15.96 14.60
C SER A 47 10.95 15.42 15.83
N ASN A 48 10.34 15.61 17.00
CA ASN A 48 10.77 14.95 18.23
C ASN A 48 10.62 13.42 18.18
N PHE A 49 9.88 12.91 17.20
CA PHE A 49 9.71 11.47 16.97
C PHE A 49 10.85 10.84 16.16
N GLU A 50 11.90 11.59 15.83
CA GLU A 50 13.02 11.07 15.02
C GLU A 50 13.57 9.75 15.54
N LYS A 51 13.77 9.63 16.85
CA LYS A 51 14.30 8.42 17.51
C LYS A 51 13.37 7.20 17.37
N GLN A 52 12.07 7.43 17.14
CA GLN A 52 11.07 6.37 17.02
C GLN A 52 10.90 5.87 15.58
N PHE A 53 11.36 6.63 14.60
CA PHE A 53 11.22 6.32 13.20
C PHE A 53 12.56 6.06 12.50
N VAL A 54 13.54 6.95 12.67
CA VAL A 54 14.79 6.88 11.89
C VAL A 54 15.58 5.61 12.22
N GLY A 55 15.89 4.84 11.18
CA GLY A 55 16.55 3.55 11.31
C GLY A 55 15.59 2.37 11.53
N HIS A 56 14.33 2.63 11.87
CA HIS A 56 13.29 1.60 11.93
C HIS A 56 12.71 1.33 10.55
N GLY A 57 12.04 0.18 10.40
CA GLY A 57 11.49 -0.25 9.14
C GLY A 57 10.03 -0.66 9.22
N ILE A 58 9.40 -0.68 8.07
CA ILE A 58 8.08 -1.30 7.86
C ILE A 58 8.14 -2.25 6.68
N ASP A 59 7.42 -3.34 6.78
CA ASP A 59 7.19 -4.28 5.69
C ASP A 59 5.78 -4.08 5.15
N VAL A 60 5.66 -3.89 3.84
CA VAL A 60 4.41 -3.68 3.14
C VAL A 60 4.16 -4.84 2.18
N PHE A 61 3.14 -5.64 2.47
CA PHE A 61 2.75 -6.81 1.69
C PHE A 61 1.54 -6.47 0.83
N VAL A 62 1.73 -6.45 -0.47
CA VAL A 62 0.67 -6.16 -1.45
C VAL A 62 0.40 -7.37 -2.31
N THR A 63 -0.88 -7.68 -2.49
CA THR A 63 -1.36 -8.75 -3.36
C THR A 63 -2.31 -8.16 -4.42
N ASP A 64 -3.04 -9.00 -5.12
CA ASP A 64 -4.14 -8.61 -6.00
C ASP A 64 -5.38 -8.05 -5.25
N LYS A 65 -5.43 -8.21 -3.92
CA LYS A 65 -6.53 -7.74 -3.08
C LYS A 65 -6.56 -6.21 -2.96
N PRO A 66 -7.72 -5.62 -2.66
CA PRO A 66 -7.84 -4.19 -2.43
C PRO A 66 -7.21 -3.73 -1.11
N THR A 67 -6.67 -4.66 -0.33
CA THR A 67 -5.99 -4.39 0.95
C THR A 67 -4.55 -4.88 0.92
N ALA A 68 -3.69 -4.19 1.66
CA ALA A 68 -2.31 -4.57 1.93
C ALA A 68 -2.12 -4.81 3.42
N LYS A 69 -1.16 -5.66 3.77
CA LYS A 69 -0.72 -5.83 5.16
C LYS A 69 0.52 -4.98 5.39
N VAL A 70 0.56 -4.29 6.52
CA VAL A 70 1.73 -3.51 6.95
C VAL A 70 2.13 -3.96 8.35
N ILE A 71 3.42 -4.27 8.50
CA ILE A 71 4.03 -4.69 9.76
C ILE A 71 5.22 -3.77 10.01
N GLY A 72 5.45 -3.35 11.24
CA GLY A 72 6.58 -2.50 11.55
C GLY A 72 6.89 -2.40 13.03
N ASP A 73 7.93 -1.64 13.33
CA ASP A 73 8.40 -1.37 14.68
C ASP A 73 8.49 0.16 14.91
N VAL A 74 7.43 0.85 14.53
CA VAL A 74 7.27 2.28 14.81
C VAL A 74 5.98 2.46 15.61
N PHE A 75 5.90 3.50 16.42
CA PHE A 75 4.88 3.61 17.47
C PHE A 75 3.42 3.56 16.94
N THR A 76 3.18 3.88 15.67
CA THR A 76 1.85 3.80 15.02
C THR A 76 1.63 2.51 14.24
N ILE A 77 2.69 1.75 13.98
CA ILE A 77 2.67 0.49 13.26
C ILE A 77 3.35 -0.55 14.13
N THR A 78 2.58 -1.51 14.61
CA THR A 78 3.05 -2.54 15.51
C THR A 78 3.59 -3.75 14.75
N LYS A 79 4.27 -4.65 15.46
CA LYS A 79 4.68 -5.97 14.94
C LYS A 79 3.50 -6.84 14.51
N GLN A 80 2.29 -6.50 14.91
CA GLN A 80 1.09 -7.15 14.43
C GLN A 80 0.67 -6.53 13.08
N ALA A 81 0.37 -7.38 12.10
CA ALA A 81 -0.03 -6.93 10.77
C ALA A 81 -1.31 -6.08 10.83
N SER A 82 -1.25 -4.90 10.25
CA SER A 82 -2.37 -3.98 10.10
C SER A 82 -2.86 -3.94 8.65
N ASP A 83 -4.17 -3.87 8.46
CA ASP A 83 -4.77 -3.75 7.15
C ASP A 83 -4.79 -2.30 6.67
N TYR A 84 -4.33 -2.10 5.45
CA TYR A 84 -4.40 -0.83 4.72
C TYR A 84 -5.21 -1.01 3.44
N VAL A 85 -6.02 -0.03 3.09
CA VAL A 85 -6.71 0.00 1.80
C VAL A 85 -5.73 0.43 0.72
N VAL A 86 -5.69 -0.30 -0.40
CA VAL A 86 -4.89 0.05 -1.57
C VAL A 86 -5.70 1.02 -2.43
N SER A 87 -5.44 2.31 -2.29
CA SER A 87 -6.07 3.37 -3.08
C SER A 87 -5.55 3.42 -4.51
N GLN A 88 -4.25 3.20 -4.68
CA GLN A 88 -3.61 3.14 -5.98
C GLN A 88 -2.62 1.98 -6.04
N ARG A 89 -2.74 1.15 -7.08
CA ARG A 89 -1.78 0.08 -7.35
C ARG A 89 -0.59 0.60 -8.14
N GLY A 90 0.59 0.25 -7.66
CA GLY A 90 1.84 0.59 -8.31
C GLY A 90 2.11 -0.22 -9.57
N SER A 91 2.93 0.36 -10.43
CA SER A 91 3.49 -0.26 -11.63
C SER A 91 4.82 0.43 -11.95
N LYS A 92 5.48 0.08 -13.06
CA LYS A 92 6.68 0.80 -13.54
C LYS A 92 6.47 2.31 -13.76
N ARG A 93 5.22 2.78 -13.81
CA ARG A 93 4.85 4.18 -14.10
C ARG A 93 3.87 4.77 -13.10
N ARG A 94 3.51 4.03 -12.07
CA ARG A 94 2.53 4.46 -11.05
C ARG A 94 3.03 4.06 -9.68
N ASP A 95 2.85 4.93 -8.73
CA ASP A 95 3.19 4.70 -7.33
C ASP A 95 2.14 3.82 -6.64
N TRP A 96 2.54 3.20 -5.53
CA TRP A 96 1.61 2.59 -4.60
C TRP A 96 1.14 3.65 -3.61
N VAL A 97 -0.17 3.70 -3.38
CA VAL A 97 -0.76 4.54 -2.33
C VAL A 97 -1.69 3.67 -1.49
N LEU A 98 -1.39 3.63 -0.20
CA LEU A 98 -2.15 2.89 0.79
C LEU A 98 -2.60 3.85 1.89
N PHE A 99 -3.76 3.60 2.47
CA PHE A 99 -4.22 4.39 3.61
C PHE A 99 -4.96 3.53 4.62
N ARG A 100 -4.98 4.00 5.87
CA ARG A 100 -5.75 3.46 6.97
C ARG A 100 -6.33 4.61 7.78
N THR A 101 -7.58 4.47 8.20
CA THR A 101 -8.20 5.38 9.16
C THR A 101 -8.16 4.72 10.53
N ASP A 102 -7.60 5.42 11.49
CA ASP A 102 -7.55 5.01 12.90
C ASP A 102 -8.53 5.88 13.69
N HIS A 103 -9.36 5.25 14.47
CA HIS A 103 -10.27 5.92 15.40
C HIS A 103 -9.67 5.87 16.79
N GLY A 104 -9.44 7.02 17.37
CA GLY A 104 -8.96 7.17 18.75
C GLY A 104 -9.95 7.95 19.59
N SER A 105 -9.75 7.92 20.90
CA SER A 105 -10.46 8.79 21.83
C SER A 105 -9.43 9.46 22.76
N VAL A 106 -9.43 10.77 22.75
CA VAL A 106 -8.60 11.56 23.66
C VAL A 106 -9.53 12.39 24.52
N SER A 107 -9.51 12.16 25.84
CA SER A 107 -10.35 12.89 26.81
C SER A 107 -11.84 12.91 26.45
N GLY A 108 -12.37 11.80 25.90
CA GLY A 108 -13.77 11.67 25.51
C GLY A 108 -14.11 12.26 24.14
N THR A 109 -13.16 12.87 23.45
CA THR A 109 -13.34 13.33 22.06
C THR A 109 -12.89 12.24 21.11
N ILE A 110 -13.77 11.84 20.18
CA ILE A 110 -13.42 10.89 19.11
C ILE A 110 -12.50 11.63 18.13
N THR A 111 -11.35 11.06 17.87
CA THR A 111 -10.39 11.55 16.89
C THR A 111 -10.23 10.56 15.77
N GLU A 112 -10.24 11.05 14.55
CA GLU A 112 -9.89 10.25 13.37
C GLU A 112 -8.51 10.66 12.88
N THR A 113 -7.65 9.69 12.67
CA THR A 113 -6.31 9.91 12.12
C THR A 113 -6.15 9.05 10.89
N ILE A 114 -5.76 9.69 9.80
CA ILE A 114 -5.46 8.98 8.55
C ILE A 114 -3.96 8.73 8.48
N THR A 115 -3.61 7.48 8.25
CA THR A 115 -2.24 7.07 7.92
C THR A 115 -2.17 6.83 6.42
N VAL A 116 -1.21 7.45 5.74
CA VAL A 116 -0.95 7.27 4.31
C VAL A 116 0.46 6.74 4.11
N ILE A 117 0.60 5.70 3.29
CA ILE A 117 1.89 5.18 2.82
C ILE A 117 1.92 5.35 1.30
N HIS A 118 2.91 6.08 0.82
CA HIS A 118 3.14 6.33 -0.61
C HIS A 118 4.51 5.78 -1.00
N ILE A 119 4.57 4.76 -1.87
CA ILE A 119 5.80 4.15 -2.36
C ILE A 119 5.97 4.50 -3.84
N ARG A 120 7.01 5.27 -4.15
CA ARG A 120 7.36 5.67 -5.51
C ARG A 120 8.12 4.57 -6.21
N THR A 121 7.62 4.12 -7.35
CA THR A 121 8.20 2.99 -8.10
C THR A 121 8.87 3.37 -9.41
N TRP A 122 8.81 4.64 -9.80
CA TRP A 122 9.35 5.14 -11.06
C TRP A 122 10.82 5.61 -11.00
N ASN A 123 11.42 5.60 -9.81
CA ASN A 123 12.85 5.89 -9.61
C ASN A 123 13.63 4.58 -9.38
N GLU A 124 14.91 4.57 -9.74
CA GLU A 124 15.81 3.45 -9.46
C GLU A 124 15.91 3.13 -7.95
N SER A 125 15.84 4.15 -7.10
CA SER A 125 15.68 3.99 -5.67
C SER A 125 14.21 4.15 -5.30
N LEU A 126 13.57 3.08 -4.83
CA LEU A 126 12.21 3.14 -4.31
C LEU A 126 12.18 4.07 -3.09
N ARG A 127 11.53 5.21 -3.21
CA ARG A 127 11.35 6.15 -2.11
C ARG A 127 9.95 5.99 -1.55
N PHE A 128 9.81 6.17 -0.24
CA PHE A 128 8.50 6.20 0.35
C PHE A 128 8.29 7.40 1.26
N THR A 129 7.02 7.75 1.41
CA THR A 129 6.54 8.74 2.36
C THR A 129 5.47 8.07 3.22
N PHE A 130 5.56 8.29 4.51
CA PHE A 130 4.57 7.91 5.49
C PHE A 130 4.02 9.18 6.12
N ALA A 131 2.71 9.34 6.15
CA ALA A 131 2.06 10.46 6.80
C ALA A 131 1.06 9.94 7.85
N TRP A 132 1.11 10.52 9.05
CA TRP A 132 0.23 10.21 10.17
C TRP A 132 -0.07 11.48 10.97
N GLY A 133 -1.30 11.98 10.87
CA GLY A 133 -1.65 13.28 11.45
C GLY A 133 -0.71 14.39 10.94
N SER A 134 -0.06 15.09 11.85
CA SER A 134 0.92 16.16 11.53
C SER A 134 2.34 15.64 11.26
N ILE A 135 2.56 14.33 11.34
CA ILE A 135 3.88 13.72 11.15
C ILE A 135 4.02 13.25 9.70
N MET A 136 5.14 13.58 9.09
CA MET A 136 5.57 13.07 7.80
C MET A 136 6.95 12.44 7.92
N ALA A 137 7.05 11.16 7.62
CA ALA A 137 8.33 10.47 7.56
C ALA A 137 8.65 10.06 6.13
N VAL A 138 9.92 10.09 5.79
CA VAL A 138 10.41 9.71 4.46
C VAL A 138 11.53 8.70 4.56
N GLY A 139 11.68 7.91 3.52
CA GLY A 139 12.72 6.89 3.50
C GLY A 139 12.87 6.22 2.15
N THR A 140 13.49 5.04 2.17
CA THR A 140 13.73 4.20 1.00
C THR A 140 13.15 2.81 1.22
N CYS A 141 12.70 2.20 0.14
CA CYS A 141 12.25 0.81 0.16
C CYS A 141 13.13 -0.06 -0.73
N GLU A 142 13.11 -1.33 -0.44
CA GLU A 142 13.62 -2.40 -1.30
C GLU A 142 12.46 -3.34 -1.61
N GLN A 143 12.35 -3.78 -2.86
CA GLN A 143 11.39 -4.81 -3.21
C GLN A 143 12.03 -6.17 -2.95
N VAL A 144 11.42 -6.92 -2.03
CA VAL A 144 11.84 -8.28 -1.71
C VAL A 144 11.13 -9.24 -2.67
N LYS A 145 11.90 -10.12 -3.29
CA LYS A 145 11.40 -11.17 -4.18
C LYS A 145 11.11 -12.44 -3.42
#